data_0361e14f71445d4e560f6d20ddfc8e5d
#
_entry.id   0361e14f71445d4e560f6d20ddfc8e5d
#
_cell.length_a   1.000
_cell.length_b   1.000
_cell.length_c   1.000
_cell.angle_alpha   90.00
_cell.angle_beta   90.00
_cell.angle_gamma   90.00
#
_symmetry.space_group_name_H-M   'P 1'
#
loop_
_entity.id
_entity.type
_entity.pdbx_description
1 polymer ?
#
loop_
_entity_poly.entity_id
_entity_poly.type
_entity_poly.pdbx_seq_one_letter_code
_entity_poly.pdbx_strand_id
1 'polypeptide(L)'
;MDPWVQESPPLAVHSTLEIRNPILRSMARYRGPKQKIARRFKEPIFGPSKALERKPYPPGQHGQSRRRRESEYAVQLKEKQKAKYTYGLLETQFKNLFDKASRTQGVTGEKLLILLESRLDNTVFRMGFARTRRQARQFVSHRHIMVNGEIVDIPSYEMSPDDVVAVKPKSKDLEVIQDNVQHQQRTFSWCDVDKEEKKGKFIDYPNREEIPENIDEQLIVELYSK
;
A
#
# COMPACT_ATOMS: atom_id res chain seq x y z
N MET A 1 -20.71 66.78 27.67
CA MET A 1 -20.79 66.46 26.22
C MET A 1 -19.36 66.43 25.70
N ASP A 2 -18.76 65.20 25.77
CA ASP A 2 -17.40 64.97 25.24
C ASP A 2 -17.49 64.23 23.91
N PRO A 3 -17.03 64.83 22.80
CA PRO A 3 -17.17 64.23 21.45
C PRO A 3 -15.87 63.58 20.98
N TRP A 4 -15.31 62.62 21.71
CA TRP A 4 -14.15 61.83 21.22
C TRP A 4 -14.14 60.41 21.77
N VAL A 5 -15.17 59.63 21.40
CA VAL A 5 -15.04 58.16 21.53
C VAL A 5 -14.73 57.66 20.09
N GLN A 6 -13.46 57.48 19.78
CA GLN A 6 -13.03 56.78 18.60
C GLN A 6 -13.18 55.29 18.83
N GLU A 7 -14.14 54.68 18.14
CA GLU A 7 -14.24 53.23 18.04
C GLU A 7 -13.04 52.70 17.29
N SER A 8 -12.28 51.84 17.92
CA SER A 8 -11.19 51.07 17.29
C SER A 8 -11.79 50.09 16.29
N PRO A 9 -11.24 49.98 15.06
CA PRO A 9 -11.70 48.96 14.09
C PRO A 9 -11.42 47.54 14.62
N PRO A 10 -12.29 46.57 14.34
CA PRO A 10 -12.11 45.21 14.78
C PRO A 10 -10.82 44.63 14.18
N LEU A 11 -10.03 44.00 15.03
CA LEU A 11 -8.84 43.24 14.65
C LEU A 11 -9.18 42.22 13.54
N ALA A 12 -8.60 42.44 12.37
CA ALA A 12 -8.67 41.48 11.29
C ALA A 12 -8.09 40.17 11.77
N VAL A 13 -8.97 39.17 11.88
CA VAL A 13 -8.60 37.78 12.05
C VAL A 13 -7.83 37.38 10.81
N HIS A 14 -6.51 37.39 10.91
CA HIS A 14 -5.66 36.75 9.90
C HIS A 14 -6.03 35.28 9.85
N SER A 15 -6.91 34.92 8.90
CA SER A 15 -7.05 33.56 8.44
C SER A 15 -5.70 33.15 7.88
N THR A 16 -4.95 32.40 8.65
CA THR A 16 -3.78 31.66 8.19
C THR A 16 -4.24 30.77 7.05
N LEU A 17 -4.14 31.27 5.84
CA LEU A 17 -4.18 30.44 4.63
C LEU A 17 -3.01 29.47 4.78
N GLU A 18 -3.28 28.28 5.33
CA GLU A 18 -2.41 27.13 5.15
C GLU A 18 -2.20 26.98 3.65
N ILE A 19 -1.07 27.46 3.18
CA ILE A 19 -0.56 27.17 1.84
C ILE A 19 -0.31 25.65 1.85
N ARG A 20 -1.36 24.87 1.55
CA ARG A 20 -1.26 23.44 1.30
C ARG A 20 -0.37 23.28 0.09
N ASN A 21 0.90 23.10 0.35
CA ASN A 21 1.94 22.90 -0.65
C ASN A 21 1.51 21.75 -1.59
N PRO A 22 1.13 22.03 -2.84
CA PRO A 22 0.60 21.01 -3.77
C PRO A 22 1.64 19.93 -4.08
N ILE A 23 2.92 20.20 -3.83
CA ILE A 23 4.04 19.26 -4.00
C ILE A 23 3.96 18.11 -2.98
N LEU A 24 3.51 18.35 -1.75
CA LEU A 24 3.36 17.30 -0.72
C LEU A 24 2.23 16.31 -1.06
N ARG A 25 1.19 16.74 -1.77
CA ARG A 25 0.10 15.85 -2.21
C ARG A 25 0.56 14.82 -3.25
N SER A 26 1.66 15.09 -3.97
CA SER A 26 2.17 14.21 -5.03
C SER A 26 3.09 13.10 -4.53
N MET A 27 3.55 13.13 -3.28
CA MET A 27 4.57 12.23 -2.72
C MET A 27 4.01 11.06 -1.89
N ALA A 28 2.71 10.79 -1.95
CA ALA A 28 2.07 9.72 -1.19
C ALA A 28 2.47 8.29 -1.63
N ARG A 29 3.33 8.13 -2.63
CA ARG A 29 3.82 6.84 -3.15
C ARG A 29 5.15 6.97 -3.87
N TYR A 30 5.89 5.86 -3.97
CA TYR A 30 7.09 5.80 -4.80
C TYR A 30 6.74 5.91 -6.29
N ARG A 31 7.31 6.89 -7.00
CA ARG A 31 7.12 7.13 -8.44
C ARG A 31 8.33 6.77 -9.29
N GLY A 32 9.44 6.39 -8.66
CA GLY A 32 10.68 6.07 -9.35
C GLY A 32 10.65 4.77 -10.16
N PRO A 33 11.75 4.42 -10.81
CA PRO A 33 11.86 3.28 -11.72
C PRO A 33 11.70 1.94 -10.98
N LYS A 34 10.64 1.20 -11.31
CA LYS A 34 10.28 -0.10 -10.70
C LYS A 34 11.39 -1.14 -10.89
N GLN A 35 11.96 -1.21 -12.09
CA GLN A 35 12.97 -2.21 -12.45
C GLN A 35 14.28 -2.04 -11.66
N LYS A 36 14.65 -0.80 -11.32
CA LYS A 36 15.80 -0.52 -10.47
C LYS A 36 15.62 -1.14 -9.08
N ILE A 37 14.40 -1.06 -8.54
CA ILE A 37 14.08 -1.64 -7.23
C ILE A 37 14.01 -3.17 -7.31
N ALA A 38 13.27 -3.76 -8.28
CA ALA A 38 13.20 -5.21 -8.45
C ALA A 38 14.58 -5.85 -8.61
N ARG A 39 15.47 -5.26 -9.43
CA ARG A 39 16.84 -5.71 -9.59
C ARG A 39 17.68 -5.61 -8.32
N ARG A 40 17.40 -4.62 -7.44
CA ARG A 40 18.09 -4.49 -6.14
C ARG A 40 17.81 -5.68 -5.23
N PHE A 41 16.55 -6.14 -5.22
CA PHE A 41 16.12 -7.31 -4.42
C PHE A 41 16.32 -8.63 -5.16
N LYS A 42 16.56 -8.61 -6.46
CA LYS A 42 16.61 -9.79 -7.35
C LYS A 42 15.31 -10.59 -7.40
N GLU A 43 14.21 -9.96 -7.05
CA GLU A 43 12.88 -10.56 -7.00
C GLU A 43 11.86 -9.71 -7.79
N PRO A 44 10.86 -10.35 -8.42
CA PRO A 44 9.85 -9.66 -9.22
C PRO A 44 8.74 -9.04 -8.34
N ILE A 45 9.12 -8.23 -7.35
CA ILE A 45 8.19 -7.62 -6.37
C ILE A 45 7.07 -6.76 -6.98
N PHE A 46 7.23 -6.32 -8.23
CA PHE A 46 6.21 -5.58 -8.98
C PHE A 46 5.56 -6.39 -10.10
N GLY A 47 5.71 -7.71 -10.06
CA GLY A 47 5.29 -8.64 -11.11
C GLY A 47 6.40 -9.00 -12.10
N PRO A 48 6.13 -9.95 -13.02
CA PRO A 48 7.10 -10.46 -13.99
C PRO A 48 7.76 -9.33 -14.80
N SER A 49 9.05 -9.49 -15.09
CA SER A 49 9.81 -8.44 -15.76
C SER A 49 10.95 -8.99 -16.60
N LYS A 50 10.88 -8.80 -17.91
CA LYS A 50 11.96 -9.13 -18.85
C LYS A 50 13.29 -8.44 -18.50
N ALA A 51 13.24 -7.26 -17.86
CA ALA A 51 14.46 -6.54 -17.46
C ALA A 51 15.17 -7.21 -16.27
N LEU A 52 14.43 -7.83 -15.36
CA LEU A 52 14.98 -8.61 -14.26
C LEU A 52 15.59 -9.92 -14.76
N GLU A 53 14.91 -10.60 -15.70
CA GLU A 53 15.40 -11.85 -16.32
C GLU A 53 16.71 -11.62 -17.07
N ARG A 54 16.78 -10.56 -17.89
CA ARG A 54 17.99 -10.22 -18.66
C ARG A 54 19.16 -9.76 -17.79
N LYS A 55 18.88 -9.07 -16.67
CA LYS A 55 19.91 -8.45 -15.81
C LYS A 55 19.62 -8.74 -14.34
N PRO A 56 19.82 -10.00 -13.85
CA PRO A 56 19.48 -10.42 -12.48
C PRO A 56 20.46 -9.90 -11.41
N TYR A 57 21.16 -8.84 -11.71
CA TYR A 57 22.11 -8.20 -10.82
C TYR A 57 21.66 -6.76 -10.46
N PRO A 58 22.12 -6.20 -9.32
CA PRO A 58 21.76 -4.87 -8.92
C PRO A 58 22.05 -3.82 -9.97
N PRO A 59 21.29 -2.74 -9.99
CA PRO A 59 21.55 -1.62 -10.90
C PRO A 59 22.82 -0.86 -10.49
N GLY A 60 23.42 -0.17 -11.46
CA GLY A 60 24.57 0.69 -11.27
C GLY A 60 25.87 0.10 -11.84
N GLN A 61 26.93 0.92 -11.85
CA GLN A 61 28.23 0.61 -12.43
C GLN A 61 28.88 -0.62 -11.77
N HIS A 62 28.69 -0.78 -10.46
CA HIS A 62 29.26 -1.88 -9.68
C HIS A 62 28.30 -3.07 -9.48
N GLY A 63 27.20 -3.15 -10.25
CA GLY A 63 26.19 -4.19 -10.10
C GLY A 63 26.71 -5.62 -10.31
N GLN A 64 27.75 -5.79 -11.12
CA GLN A 64 28.40 -7.07 -11.44
C GLN A 64 29.68 -7.33 -10.63
N SER A 65 30.17 -6.34 -9.87
CA SER A 65 31.39 -6.51 -9.09
C SER A 65 31.18 -7.50 -7.94
N ARG A 66 32.29 -8.12 -7.46
CA ARG A 66 32.27 -9.04 -6.33
C ARG A 66 31.71 -8.33 -5.10
N ARG A 67 30.61 -8.86 -4.54
CA ARG A 67 30.00 -8.28 -3.35
C ARG A 67 30.79 -8.62 -2.09
N ARG A 68 30.93 -7.63 -1.23
CA ARG A 68 31.33 -7.86 0.16
C ARG A 68 30.20 -8.56 0.90
N ARG A 69 30.52 -9.28 1.98
CA ARG A 69 29.53 -9.84 2.89
C ARG A 69 28.63 -8.72 3.41
N GLU A 70 27.32 -8.88 3.28
CA GLU A 70 26.35 -7.92 3.80
C GLU A 70 26.40 -7.97 5.34
N SER A 71 26.35 -6.81 6.00
CA SER A 71 26.20 -6.75 7.46
C SER A 71 24.78 -7.16 7.85
N GLU A 72 24.60 -7.60 9.07
CA GLU A 72 23.28 -7.96 9.62
C GLU A 72 22.28 -6.81 9.46
N TYR A 73 22.67 -5.59 9.82
CA TYR A 73 21.85 -4.40 9.61
C TYR A 73 21.43 -4.22 8.14
N ALA A 74 22.34 -4.45 7.19
CA ALA A 74 22.04 -4.32 5.77
C ALA A 74 21.00 -5.36 5.30
N VAL A 75 21.05 -6.58 5.84
CA VAL A 75 20.09 -7.65 5.56
C VAL A 75 18.71 -7.26 6.10
N GLN A 76 18.64 -6.87 7.37
CA GLN A 76 17.40 -6.43 8.03
C GLN A 76 16.78 -5.22 7.32
N LEU A 77 17.58 -4.21 6.99
CA LEU A 77 17.13 -3.04 6.24
C LEU A 77 16.61 -3.41 4.86
N LYS A 78 17.26 -4.34 4.17
CA LYS A 78 16.87 -4.79 2.85
C LYS A 78 15.51 -5.49 2.88
N GLU A 79 15.26 -6.33 3.88
CA GLU A 79 13.98 -7.03 4.02
C GLU A 79 12.85 -6.05 4.34
N LYS A 80 13.06 -5.10 5.25
CA LYS A 80 12.11 -4.01 5.49
C LYS A 80 11.79 -3.23 4.22
N GLN A 81 12.81 -2.85 3.45
CA GLN A 81 12.62 -2.11 2.20
C GLN A 81 11.88 -2.93 1.15
N LYS A 82 12.13 -4.25 1.07
CA LYS A 82 11.42 -5.18 0.20
C LYS A 82 9.93 -5.18 0.53
N ALA A 83 9.56 -5.42 1.79
CA ALA A 83 8.18 -5.36 2.25
C ALA A 83 7.50 -4.03 1.90
N LYS A 84 8.14 -2.92 2.26
CA LYS A 84 7.64 -1.57 1.98
C LYS A 84 7.36 -1.34 0.48
N TYR A 85 8.26 -1.75 -0.41
CA TYR A 85 8.06 -1.56 -1.85
C TYR A 85 7.04 -2.52 -2.44
N THR A 86 6.93 -3.73 -1.93
CA THR A 86 5.92 -4.72 -2.34
C THR A 86 4.51 -4.18 -2.13
N TYR A 87 4.24 -3.62 -0.95
CA TYR A 87 2.95 -3.01 -0.61
C TYR A 87 2.80 -1.55 -1.07
N GLY A 88 3.86 -0.96 -1.63
CA GLY A 88 3.81 0.40 -2.19
C GLY A 88 3.68 1.51 -1.16
N LEU A 89 4.16 1.29 0.06
CA LEU A 89 4.11 2.23 1.17
C LEU A 89 5.32 3.17 1.21
N LEU A 90 5.16 4.31 1.90
CA LEU A 90 6.25 5.19 2.31
C LEU A 90 6.74 4.80 3.71
N GLU A 91 7.92 5.28 4.07
CA GLU A 91 8.58 4.93 5.34
C GLU A 91 7.72 5.25 6.56
N THR A 92 7.16 6.46 6.64
CA THR A 92 6.29 6.87 7.74
C THR A 92 5.06 5.99 7.87
N GLN A 93 4.41 5.66 6.75
CA GLN A 93 3.23 4.79 6.76
C GLN A 93 3.58 3.39 7.23
N PHE A 94 4.71 2.85 6.77
CA PHE A 94 5.17 1.52 7.16
C PHE A 94 5.53 1.47 8.66
N LYS A 95 6.22 2.50 9.17
CA LYS A 95 6.54 2.62 10.59
C LYS A 95 5.28 2.70 11.45
N ASN A 96 4.29 3.51 11.07
CA ASN A 96 3.03 3.61 11.81
C ASN A 96 2.29 2.27 11.88
N LEU A 97 2.32 1.47 10.80
CA LEU A 97 1.75 0.11 10.81
C LEU A 97 2.54 -0.83 11.71
N PHE A 98 3.87 -0.73 11.72
CA PHE A 98 4.72 -1.49 12.63
C PHE A 98 4.44 -1.13 14.10
N ASP A 99 4.35 0.17 14.41
CA ASP A 99 4.04 0.65 15.76
C ASP A 99 2.63 0.20 16.21
N LYS A 100 1.66 0.10 15.28
CA LYS A 100 0.34 -0.48 15.54
C LYS A 100 0.44 -1.98 15.81
N ALA A 101 1.18 -2.72 14.99
CA ALA A 101 1.38 -4.15 15.15
C ALA A 101 2.05 -4.51 16.48
N SER A 102 3.05 -3.74 16.90
CA SER A 102 3.78 -3.97 18.15
C SER A 102 2.95 -3.77 19.42
N ARG A 103 1.87 -2.97 19.33
CA ARG A 103 0.92 -2.74 20.43
C ARG A 103 -0.19 -3.77 20.50
N THR A 104 -0.36 -4.56 19.44
CA THR A 104 -1.41 -5.58 19.36
C THR A 104 -0.89 -6.90 19.95
N GLN A 105 -1.73 -7.63 20.69
CA GLN A 105 -1.34 -8.92 21.26
C GLN A 105 -1.00 -9.93 20.16
N GLY A 106 0.07 -10.71 20.34
CA GLY A 106 0.53 -11.75 19.44
C GLY A 106 1.90 -11.47 18.84
N VAL A 107 2.29 -12.22 17.80
CA VAL A 107 3.58 -12.09 17.13
C VAL A 107 3.57 -10.83 16.26
N THR A 108 4.41 -9.87 16.59
CA THR A 108 4.45 -8.54 15.92
C THR A 108 4.63 -8.64 14.40
N GLY A 109 5.48 -9.56 13.94
CA GLY A 109 5.74 -9.75 12.51
C GLY A 109 4.50 -10.22 11.75
N GLU A 110 3.80 -11.21 12.26
CA GLU A 110 2.54 -11.70 11.69
C GLU A 110 1.46 -10.61 11.67
N LYS A 111 1.31 -9.89 12.78
CA LYS A 111 0.35 -8.78 12.87
C LYS A 111 0.66 -7.67 11.88
N LEU A 112 1.93 -7.38 11.65
CA LEU A 112 2.35 -6.43 10.62
C LEU A 112 1.90 -6.88 9.23
N LEU A 113 2.10 -8.15 8.88
CA LEU A 113 1.66 -8.68 7.59
C LEU A 113 0.14 -8.69 7.45
N ILE A 114 -0.60 -9.03 8.50
CA ILE A 114 -2.06 -8.95 8.54
C ILE A 114 -2.53 -7.52 8.28
N LEU A 115 -1.97 -6.53 8.97
CA LEU A 115 -2.29 -5.12 8.75
C LEU A 115 -1.93 -4.61 7.35
N LEU A 116 -0.90 -5.18 6.72
CA LEU A 116 -0.54 -4.86 5.34
C LEU A 116 -1.52 -5.49 4.34
N GLU A 117 -1.99 -6.70 4.59
CA GLU A 117 -2.95 -7.41 3.75
C GLU A 117 -4.38 -6.89 3.90
N SER A 118 -4.79 -6.46 5.09
CA SER A 118 -6.13 -5.93 5.36
C SER A 118 -6.40 -4.53 4.79
N ARG A 119 -5.41 -3.87 4.19
CA ARG A 119 -5.60 -2.57 3.53
C ARG A 119 -6.48 -2.69 2.29
N LEU A 120 -7.41 -1.74 2.11
CA LEU A 120 -8.33 -1.73 0.98
C LEU A 120 -7.62 -1.77 -0.38
N ASP A 121 -6.50 -1.01 -0.55
CA ASP A 121 -5.74 -1.02 -1.81
C ASP A 121 -5.15 -2.41 -2.11
N ASN A 122 -4.75 -3.16 -1.09
CA ASN A 122 -4.25 -4.51 -1.24
C ASN A 122 -5.39 -5.52 -1.41
N THR A 123 -6.47 -5.42 -0.65
CA THR A 123 -7.65 -6.29 -0.78
C THR A 123 -8.25 -6.23 -2.19
N VAL A 124 -8.40 -5.02 -2.77
CA VAL A 124 -8.84 -4.83 -4.16
C VAL A 124 -7.91 -5.53 -5.16
N PHE A 125 -6.61 -5.53 -4.90
CA PHE A 125 -5.62 -6.27 -5.71
C PHE A 125 -5.77 -7.79 -5.52
N ARG A 126 -5.95 -8.27 -4.29
CA ARG A 126 -6.15 -9.71 -3.99
C ARG A 126 -7.44 -10.26 -4.61
N MET A 127 -8.51 -9.50 -4.55
CA MET A 127 -9.79 -9.84 -5.19
C MET A 127 -9.74 -9.81 -6.71
N GLY A 128 -8.64 -9.30 -7.32
CA GLY A 128 -8.43 -9.33 -8.77
C GLY A 128 -9.13 -8.21 -9.54
N PHE A 129 -9.71 -7.23 -8.87
CA PHE A 129 -10.28 -6.05 -9.55
C PHE A 129 -9.19 -5.18 -10.19
N ALA A 130 -7.94 -5.34 -9.75
CA ALA A 130 -6.78 -4.64 -10.29
C ALA A 130 -5.61 -5.59 -10.55
N ARG A 131 -4.91 -5.41 -11.66
CA ARG A 131 -3.73 -6.20 -12.03
C ARG A 131 -2.50 -5.93 -11.18
N THR A 132 -2.43 -4.75 -10.55
CA THR A 132 -1.31 -4.35 -9.68
C THR A 132 -1.81 -3.57 -8.49
N ARG A 133 -1.09 -3.62 -7.34
CA ARG A 133 -1.40 -2.80 -6.15
C ARG A 133 -1.45 -1.29 -6.45
N ARG A 134 -0.67 -0.82 -7.43
CA ARG A 134 -0.72 0.59 -7.87
C ARG A 134 -2.03 0.95 -8.58
N GLN A 135 -2.51 0.05 -9.42
CA GLN A 135 -3.80 0.19 -10.10
C GLN A 135 -4.95 0.11 -9.09
N ALA A 136 -4.90 -0.86 -8.16
CA ALA A 136 -5.86 -0.96 -7.07
C ALA A 136 -5.96 0.35 -6.27
N ARG A 137 -4.82 0.88 -5.85
CA ARG A 137 -4.76 2.18 -5.17
C ARG A 137 -5.35 3.32 -6.00
N GLN A 138 -5.16 3.31 -7.32
CA GLN A 138 -5.75 4.30 -8.22
C GLN A 138 -7.27 4.15 -8.26
N PHE A 139 -7.79 2.93 -8.38
CA PHE A 139 -9.23 2.69 -8.39
C PHE A 139 -9.91 3.15 -7.10
N VAL A 140 -9.32 2.86 -5.95
CA VAL A 140 -9.81 3.37 -4.66
C VAL A 140 -9.80 4.90 -4.64
N SER A 141 -8.67 5.54 -4.93
CA SER A 141 -8.55 7.01 -4.89
C SER A 141 -9.42 7.72 -5.91
N HIS A 142 -9.79 7.07 -7.01
CA HIS A 142 -10.67 7.61 -8.05
C HIS A 142 -12.14 7.25 -7.80
N ARG A 143 -12.48 6.69 -6.62
CA ARG A 143 -13.86 6.41 -6.21
C ARG A 143 -14.58 5.38 -7.08
N HIS A 144 -13.84 4.38 -7.57
CA HIS A 144 -14.42 3.25 -8.32
C HIS A 144 -14.82 2.09 -7.41
N ILE A 145 -14.42 2.12 -6.13
CA ILE A 145 -14.61 1.05 -5.15
C ILE A 145 -15.58 1.50 -4.06
N MET A 146 -16.41 0.58 -3.63
CA MET A 146 -17.34 0.71 -2.52
C MET A 146 -17.03 -0.36 -1.48
N VAL A 147 -17.22 -0.03 -0.20
CA VAL A 147 -17.16 -0.96 0.93
C VAL A 147 -18.51 -0.90 1.65
N ASN A 148 -19.15 -2.03 1.83
CA ASN A 148 -20.47 -2.14 2.47
C ASN A 148 -21.54 -1.19 1.88
N GLY A 149 -21.46 -0.95 0.56
CA GLY A 149 -22.39 -0.06 -0.17
C GLY A 149 -21.97 1.42 -0.20
N GLU A 150 -20.95 1.83 0.54
CA GLU A 150 -20.47 3.21 0.59
C GLU A 150 -19.19 3.40 -0.22
N ILE A 151 -19.03 4.57 -0.86
CA ILE A 151 -17.81 4.88 -1.63
C ILE A 151 -16.69 5.22 -0.65
N VAL A 152 -15.60 4.43 -0.70
CA VAL A 152 -14.39 4.66 0.09
C VAL A 152 -13.26 5.06 -0.84
N ASP A 153 -12.68 6.26 -0.66
CA ASP A 153 -11.57 6.78 -1.47
C ASP A 153 -10.22 6.79 -0.74
N ILE A 154 -10.17 6.11 0.42
CA ILE A 154 -8.98 6.02 1.28
C ILE A 154 -8.29 4.66 1.05
N PRO A 155 -7.14 4.60 0.34
CA PRO A 155 -6.45 3.33 0.08
C PRO A 155 -5.92 2.61 1.32
N SER A 156 -5.75 3.33 2.42
CA SER A 156 -5.30 2.79 3.71
C SER A 156 -6.45 2.37 4.62
N TYR A 157 -7.70 2.40 4.13
CA TYR A 157 -8.84 1.86 4.88
C TYR A 157 -8.55 0.42 5.26
N GLU A 158 -8.75 0.08 6.52
CA GLU A 158 -8.48 -1.24 7.07
C GLU A 158 -9.77 -2.07 7.01
N MET A 159 -9.70 -3.17 6.30
CA MET A 159 -10.81 -4.10 6.14
C MET A 159 -11.00 -4.92 7.41
N SER A 160 -12.25 -5.10 7.78
CA SER A 160 -12.67 -6.01 8.85
C SER A 160 -13.25 -7.30 8.25
N PRO A 161 -13.22 -8.43 9.00
CA PRO A 161 -13.96 -9.62 8.59
C PRO A 161 -15.42 -9.29 8.27
N ASP A 162 -15.97 -9.97 7.27
CA ASP A 162 -17.30 -9.78 6.71
C ASP A 162 -17.52 -8.51 5.87
N ASP A 163 -16.55 -7.61 5.75
CA ASP A 163 -16.66 -6.46 4.86
C ASP A 163 -16.80 -6.88 3.39
N VAL A 164 -17.69 -6.19 2.69
CA VAL A 164 -17.99 -6.44 1.29
C VAL A 164 -17.43 -5.33 0.42
N VAL A 165 -16.51 -5.67 -0.45
CA VAL A 165 -15.92 -4.77 -1.45
C VAL A 165 -16.62 -4.95 -2.78
N ALA A 166 -17.08 -3.88 -3.39
CA ALA A 166 -17.74 -3.93 -4.69
C ALA A 166 -17.20 -2.83 -5.62
N VAL A 167 -17.24 -3.11 -6.92
CA VAL A 167 -16.99 -2.08 -7.93
C VAL A 167 -18.27 -1.24 -8.07
N LYS A 168 -18.11 0.09 -8.03
CA LYS A 168 -19.20 1.05 -8.20
C LYS A 168 -19.98 0.75 -9.48
N PRO A 169 -21.35 0.79 -9.50
CA PRO A 169 -22.14 0.45 -10.67
C PRO A 169 -21.72 1.16 -11.96
N LYS A 170 -21.49 2.46 -11.91
CA LYS A 170 -21.03 3.25 -13.07
C LYS A 170 -19.62 2.88 -13.57
N SER A 171 -18.86 2.10 -12.81
CA SER A 171 -17.50 1.69 -13.12
C SER A 171 -17.39 0.22 -13.52
N LYS A 172 -18.48 -0.53 -13.42
CA LYS A 172 -18.50 -1.97 -13.79
C LYS A 172 -18.20 -2.19 -15.27
N ASP A 173 -18.58 -1.22 -16.12
CA ASP A 173 -18.41 -1.30 -17.57
C ASP A 173 -17.05 -0.84 -18.07
N LEU A 174 -16.15 -0.44 -17.16
CA LEU A 174 -14.79 -0.10 -17.52
C LEU A 174 -14.05 -1.36 -18.03
N GLU A 175 -13.64 -1.34 -19.30
CA GLU A 175 -12.91 -2.41 -19.98
C GLU A 175 -11.73 -2.93 -19.15
N VAL A 176 -10.96 -2.02 -18.55
CA VAL A 176 -9.81 -2.35 -17.71
C VAL A 176 -10.19 -3.20 -16.49
N ILE A 177 -11.35 -2.97 -15.88
CA ILE A 177 -11.82 -3.75 -14.73
C ILE A 177 -12.34 -5.11 -15.20
N GLN A 178 -13.05 -5.15 -16.32
CA GLN A 178 -13.54 -6.38 -16.93
C GLN A 178 -12.37 -7.31 -17.27
N ASP A 179 -11.37 -6.80 -17.96
CA ASP A 179 -10.15 -7.55 -18.31
C ASP A 179 -9.43 -8.09 -17.06
N ASN A 180 -9.29 -7.27 -16.02
CA ASN A 180 -8.63 -7.70 -14.78
C ASN A 180 -9.37 -8.86 -14.12
N VAL A 181 -10.69 -8.78 -14.01
CA VAL A 181 -11.54 -9.82 -13.37
C VAL A 181 -11.51 -11.12 -14.19
N GLN A 182 -11.56 -11.04 -15.53
CA GLN A 182 -11.50 -12.21 -16.41
C GLN A 182 -10.16 -12.95 -16.32
N HIS A 183 -9.05 -12.20 -16.25
CA HIS A 183 -7.71 -12.77 -16.19
C HIS A 183 -7.27 -13.18 -14.78
N GLN A 184 -8.08 -12.90 -13.75
CA GLN A 184 -7.78 -13.32 -12.38
C GLN A 184 -7.92 -14.83 -12.24
N GLN A 185 -6.79 -15.50 -12.05
CA GLN A 185 -6.73 -16.95 -11.81
C GLN A 185 -6.49 -17.31 -10.34
N ARG A 186 -5.97 -16.36 -9.55
CA ARG A 186 -5.61 -16.64 -8.15
C ARG A 186 -6.80 -16.34 -7.25
N THR A 187 -7.19 -17.33 -6.48
CA THR A 187 -8.14 -17.21 -5.37
C THR A 187 -7.36 -17.27 -4.06
N PHE A 188 -7.82 -16.56 -3.06
CA PHE A 188 -7.24 -16.53 -1.73
C PHE A 188 -8.31 -16.96 -0.74
N SER A 189 -7.95 -17.79 0.25
CA SER A 189 -8.86 -18.36 1.24
C SER A 189 -9.62 -17.30 2.06
N TRP A 190 -9.00 -16.14 2.29
CA TRP A 190 -9.57 -15.04 3.06
C TRP A 190 -10.43 -14.07 2.22
N CYS A 191 -10.59 -14.32 0.92
CA CYS A 191 -11.42 -13.50 0.04
C CYS A 191 -12.33 -14.38 -0.80
N ASP A 192 -13.62 -14.18 -0.72
CA ASP A 192 -14.60 -14.75 -1.63
C ASP A 192 -14.97 -13.70 -2.69
N VAL A 193 -14.95 -14.07 -3.96
CA VAL A 193 -15.10 -13.12 -5.08
C VAL A 193 -16.11 -13.62 -6.10
N ASP A 194 -17.19 -12.87 -6.22
CA ASP A 194 -18.13 -12.98 -7.33
C ASP A 194 -17.65 -12.12 -8.50
N LYS A 195 -17.22 -12.81 -9.56
CA LYS A 195 -16.70 -12.18 -10.78
C LYS A 195 -17.79 -11.53 -11.62
N GLU A 196 -19.01 -12.07 -11.60
CA GLU A 196 -20.15 -11.57 -12.38
C GLU A 196 -20.65 -10.26 -11.79
N GLU A 197 -20.89 -10.23 -10.49
CA GLU A 197 -21.30 -9.03 -9.78
C GLU A 197 -20.16 -8.03 -9.57
N LYS A 198 -18.91 -8.43 -9.79
CA LYS A 198 -17.71 -7.64 -9.47
C LYS A 198 -17.70 -7.17 -8.01
N LYS A 199 -17.96 -8.13 -7.13
CA LYS A 199 -18.10 -7.98 -5.69
C LYS A 199 -17.26 -9.04 -5.00
N GLY A 200 -16.69 -8.70 -3.86
CA GLY A 200 -15.95 -9.67 -3.07
C GLY A 200 -16.17 -9.44 -1.58
N LYS A 201 -16.15 -10.51 -0.82
CA LYS A 201 -16.25 -10.48 0.64
C LYS A 201 -14.89 -10.78 1.25
N PHE A 202 -14.48 -9.98 2.21
CA PHE A 202 -13.32 -10.24 3.06
C PHE A 202 -13.77 -11.16 4.19
N ILE A 203 -13.41 -12.45 4.13
CA ILE A 203 -13.93 -13.48 5.05
C ILE A 203 -13.28 -13.33 6.42
N ASP A 204 -11.95 -13.35 6.46
CA ASP A 204 -11.15 -13.30 7.69
C ASP A 204 -9.75 -12.75 7.41
N TYR A 205 -8.97 -12.54 8.45
CA TYR A 205 -7.57 -12.15 8.32
C TYR A 205 -6.73 -13.34 7.82
N PRO A 206 -5.80 -13.10 6.87
CA PRO A 206 -4.96 -14.18 6.35
C PRO A 206 -3.99 -14.70 7.41
N ASN A 207 -3.78 -16.01 7.42
CA ASN A 207 -2.69 -16.61 8.15
C ASN A 207 -1.34 -16.36 7.46
N ARG A 208 -0.24 -16.45 8.21
CA ARG A 208 1.10 -16.20 7.64
C ARG A 208 1.41 -17.09 6.43
N GLU A 209 1.02 -18.36 6.50
CA GLU A 209 1.27 -19.36 5.45
C GLU A 209 0.52 -19.08 4.14
N GLU A 210 -0.62 -18.40 4.24
CA GLU A 210 -1.47 -18.08 3.09
C GLU A 210 -0.94 -16.87 2.31
N ILE A 211 -0.13 -16.01 2.95
CA ILE A 211 0.42 -14.80 2.33
C ILE A 211 1.56 -15.20 1.39
N PRO A 212 1.40 -14.99 0.06
CA PRO A 212 2.35 -15.49 -0.93
C PRO A 212 3.64 -14.69 -1.04
N GLU A 213 3.74 -13.55 -0.35
CA GLU A 213 4.94 -12.72 -0.38
C GLU A 213 6.06 -13.37 0.45
N ASN A 214 7.21 -13.56 -0.19
CA ASN A 214 8.43 -14.03 0.48
C ASN A 214 9.08 -12.87 1.26
N ILE A 215 8.59 -12.62 2.45
CA ILE A 215 9.05 -11.57 3.37
C ILE A 215 9.41 -12.24 4.70
N ASP A 216 10.62 -11.97 5.19
CA ASP A 216 11.04 -12.37 6.51
C ASP A 216 10.68 -11.26 7.52
N GLU A 217 9.55 -11.44 8.17
CA GLU A 217 9.02 -10.49 9.16
C GLU A 217 9.89 -10.39 10.41
N GLN A 218 10.61 -11.45 10.78
CA GLN A 218 11.48 -11.44 11.96
C GLN A 218 12.64 -10.46 11.79
N LEU A 219 13.25 -10.42 10.61
CA LEU A 219 14.31 -9.46 10.30
C LEU A 219 13.82 -8.00 10.38
N ILE A 220 12.53 -7.78 10.05
CA ILE A 220 11.92 -6.46 10.17
C ILE A 220 11.73 -6.07 11.64
N VAL A 221 11.25 -7.01 12.45
CA VAL A 221 11.08 -6.80 13.90
C VAL A 221 12.42 -6.50 14.56
N GLU A 222 13.46 -7.28 14.27
CA GLU A 222 14.82 -7.08 14.79
C GLU A 222 15.38 -5.71 14.42
N LEU A 223 15.12 -5.22 13.19
CA LEU A 223 15.55 -3.90 12.75
C LEU A 223 14.95 -2.76 13.58
N TYR A 224 13.67 -2.87 13.93
CA TYR A 224 12.96 -1.83 14.69
C TYR A 224 13.12 -1.97 16.20
N SER A 225 13.62 -3.12 16.70
CA SER A 225 13.89 -3.37 18.11
C SER A 225 15.26 -2.85 18.56
N LYS A 226 16.09 -2.40 17.63
CA LYS A 226 17.38 -1.72 17.87
C LYS A 226 17.11 -0.22 17.98
#